data_76c23d171a45148178826be555924b49
#
_entry.id   76c23d171a45148178826be555924b49
#
_cell.length_a   1.000
_cell.length_b   1.000
_cell.length_c   1.000
_cell.angle_alpha   90.00
_cell.angle_beta   90.00
_cell.angle_gamma   90.00
#
_symmetry.space_group_name_H-M   'P 1'
#
loop_
_entity.id
_entity.type
_entity.pdbx_description
1 polymer ?
#
loop_
_entity_poly.entity_id
_entity_poly.type
_entity_poly.pdbx_seq_one_letter_code
_entity_poly.pdbx_strand_id
1 'polypeptide(L)'
;MKIDEPLLRRLWPRGDRRVAGLIAGTAAASESVFVRFGITTPGLAAHVMAQLSHECGAGQEVVENLDYTAARMMQVWPSRFPTPASAAPYAHDPRALANKVYNGRMGNRAGSDDGWSYRGRGAAQTTGREGYARLAALTGLDLVNAPDLLIDPRYFLLCGVADFVACGCLPFAQADDIVGVTRRLNGGTIGLAERKAWLANWKAALAETPVVIAPPQPSPPRTEVAPQSQTQPPPSRWSQIVAVLRAAFRRS
;
A
#
# COMPACT_ATOMS: atom_id res chain seq x y z
N MET A 1 7.50 -11.71 -15.17
CA MET A 1 6.03 -11.68 -14.99
C MET A 1 5.51 -10.31 -15.37
N LYS A 2 4.51 -10.24 -16.26
CA LYS A 2 3.93 -8.98 -16.73
C LYS A 2 2.41 -8.99 -16.51
N ILE A 3 1.86 -7.89 -16.04
CA ILE A 3 0.42 -7.62 -16.03
C ILE A 3 0.17 -6.64 -17.17
N ASP A 4 -0.66 -7.02 -18.13
CA ASP A 4 -1.03 -6.12 -19.21
C ASP A 4 -2.17 -5.16 -18.82
N GLU A 5 -2.34 -4.13 -19.63
CA GLU A 5 -3.35 -3.10 -19.37
C GLU A 5 -4.79 -3.65 -19.48
N PRO A 6 -5.16 -4.49 -20.47
CA PRO A 6 -6.49 -5.09 -20.55
C PRO A 6 -6.86 -5.90 -19.31
N LEU A 7 -5.94 -6.73 -18.79
CA LEU A 7 -6.16 -7.50 -17.56
C LEU A 7 -6.39 -6.57 -16.37
N LEU A 8 -5.54 -5.55 -16.21
CA LEU A 8 -5.65 -4.61 -15.12
C LEU A 8 -6.95 -3.81 -15.19
N ARG A 9 -7.38 -3.37 -16.37
CA ARG A 9 -8.68 -2.69 -16.57
C ARG A 9 -9.87 -3.58 -16.24
N ARG A 10 -9.79 -4.88 -16.52
CA ARG A 10 -10.83 -5.85 -16.13
C ARG A 10 -10.99 -5.93 -14.61
N LEU A 11 -9.88 -5.95 -13.85
CA LEU A 11 -9.89 -6.06 -12.39
C LEU A 11 -10.05 -4.71 -11.69
N TRP A 12 -9.56 -3.62 -12.29
CA TRP A 12 -9.64 -2.25 -11.76
C TRP A 12 -10.40 -1.32 -12.72
N PRO A 13 -11.69 -1.56 -13.03
CA PRO A 13 -12.42 -0.88 -14.11
C PRO A 13 -12.54 0.64 -13.93
N ARG A 14 -12.32 1.14 -12.71
CA ARG A 14 -12.34 2.56 -12.38
C ARG A 14 -10.99 3.07 -11.86
N GLY A 15 -9.90 2.35 -12.14
CA GLY A 15 -8.58 2.64 -11.57
C GLY A 15 -8.01 4.00 -11.98
N ASP A 16 -8.39 4.53 -13.15
CA ASP A 16 -7.96 5.86 -13.63
C ASP A 16 -8.81 7.03 -13.09
N ARG A 17 -9.85 6.75 -12.25
CA ARG A 17 -10.82 7.78 -11.84
C ARG A 17 -10.18 8.91 -11.02
N ARG A 18 -9.21 8.61 -10.19
CA ARG A 18 -8.55 9.59 -9.30
C ARG A 18 -7.25 10.10 -9.88
N VAL A 19 -6.53 9.26 -10.58
CA VAL A 19 -5.24 9.58 -11.22
C VAL A 19 -5.29 9.08 -12.65
N ALA A 20 -5.32 10.00 -13.60
CA ALA A 20 -5.32 9.68 -15.02
C ALA A 20 -4.04 8.89 -15.40
N GLY A 21 -4.19 7.83 -16.19
CA GLY A 21 -3.08 6.98 -16.63
C GLY A 21 -2.54 6.01 -15.57
N LEU A 22 -3.19 5.89 -14.41
CA LEU A 22 -2.74 4.99 -13.34
C LEU A 22 -2.69 3.53 -13.81
N ILE A 23 -3.70 3.10 -14.55
CA ILE A 23 -3.77 1.74 -15.11
C ILE A 23 -2.63 1.51 -16.11
N ALA A 24 -2.46 2.41 -17.07
CA ALA A 24 -1.43 2.28 -18.10
C ALA A 24 -0.02 2.30 -17.48
N GLY A 25 0.24 3.23 -16.54
CA GLY A 25 1.53 3.30 -15.83
C GLY A 25 1.81 2.06 -14.98
N THR A 26 0.81 1.56 -14.26
CA THR A 26 0.92 0.32 -13.46
C THR A 26 1.24 -0.89 -14.34
N ALA A 27 0.54 -1.04 -15.46
CA ALA A 27 0.78 -2.12 -16.42
C ALA A 27 2.18 -2.03 -17.05
N ALA A 28 2.59 -0.85 -17.49
CA ALA A 28 3.90 -0.60 -18.10
C ALA A 28 5.06 -0.92 -17.14
N ALA A 29 4.91 -0.59 -15.86
CA ALA A 29 5.94 -0.82 -14.84
C ALA A 29 5.99 -2.27 -14.35
N SER A 30 4.95 -3.09 -14.58
CA SER A 30 4.76 -4.37 -13.89
C SER A 30 5.93 -5.33 -14.06
N GLU A 31 6.44 -5.51 -15.28
CA GLU A 31 7.49 -6.46 -15.56
C GLU A 31 8.81 -6.10 -14.85
N SER A 32 9.28 -4.86 -15.01
CA SER A 32 10.52 -4.39 -14.41
C SER A 32 10.45 -4.36 -12.88
N VAL A 33 9.33 -3.92 -12.32
CA VAL A 33 9.11 -3.89 -10.88
C VAL A 33 9.09 -5.29 -10.29
N PHE A 34 8.38 -6.23 -10.89
CA PHE A 34 8.31 -7.59 -10.41
C PHE A 34 9.66 -8.29 -10.47
N VAL A 35 10.43 -8.12 -11.56
CA VAL A 35 11.80 -8.63 -11.66
C VAL A 35 12.67 -8.05 -10.55
N ARG A 36 12.64 -6.74 -10.35
CA ARG A 36 13.44 -6.05 -9.33
C ARG A 36 13.21 -6.61 -7.92
N PHE A 37 11.98 -6.98 -7.59
CA PHE A 37 11.62 -7.45 -6.24
C PHE A 37 11.42 -8.96 -6.12
N GLY A 38 11.80 -9.74 -7.14
CA GLY A 38 11.73 -11.20 -7.10
C GLY A 38 10.32 -11.76 -7.14
N ILE A 39 9.36 -11.03 -7.71
CA ILE A 39 7.99 -11.49 -7.95
C ILE A 39 7.97 -12.28 -9.27
N THR A 40 8.43 -13.53 -9.20
CA THR A 40 8.73 -14.33 -10.39
C THR A 40 7.62 -15.28 -10.83
N THR A 41 6.61 -15.49 -9.98
CA THR A 41 5.52 -16.44 -10.26
C THR A 41 4.16 -15.74 -10.30
N PRO A 42 3.16 -16.30 -11.03
CA PRO A 42 1.79 -15.81 -11.00
C PRO A 42 1.18 -15.77 -9.59
N GLY A 43 1.52 -16.75 -8.74
CA GLY A 43 1.06 -16.78 -7.35
C GLY A 43 1.58 -15.61 -6.52
N LEU A 44 2.87 -15.28 -6.62
CA LEU A 44 3.45 -14.12 -5.95
C LEU A 44 2.83 -12.81 -6.45
N ALA A 45 2.69 -12.65 -7.76
CA ALA A 45 2.03 -11.48 -8.35
C ALA A 45 0.57 -11.35 -7.87
N ALA A 46 -0.16 -12.47 -7.78
CA ALA A 46 -1.53 -12.48 -7.27
C ALA A 46 -1.62 -12.01 -5.81
N HIS A 47 -0.71 -12.46 -4.94
CA HIS A 47 -0.64 -11.98 -3.54
C HIS A 47 -0.36 -10.49 -3.45
N VAL A 48 0.64 -10.00 -4.19
CA VAL A 48 0.95 -8.55 -4.24
C VAL A 48 -0.27 -7.77 -4.68
N MET A 49 -0.82 -8.11 -5.85
CA MET A 49 -1.91 -7.36 -6.44
C MET A 49 -3.21 -7.46 -5.64
N ALA A 50 -3.47 -8.58 -4.95
CA ALA A 50 -4.61 -8.72 -4.05
C ALA A 50 -4.54 -7.73 -2.88
N GLN A 51 -3.37 -7.59 -2.27
CA GLN A 51 -3.18 -6.63 -1.18
C GLN A 51 -3.31 -5.19 -1.68
N LEU A 52 -2.64 -4.85 -2.78
CA LEU A 52 -2.71 -3.52 -3.37
C LEU A 52 -4.14 -3.16 -3.81
N SER A 53 -4.86 -4.11 -4.46
CA SER A 53 -6.27 -3.92 -4.85
C SER A 53 -7.16 -3.57 -3.66
N HIS A 54 -6.94 -4.24 -2.52
CA HIS A 54 -7.66 -3.94 -1.30
C HIS A 54 -7.24 -2.59 -0.72
N GLU A 55 -5.94 -2.30 -0.61
CA GLU A 55 -5.41 -1.08 0.02
C GLU A 55 -5.83 0.20 -0.70
N CYS A 56 -5.72 0.21 -2.03
CA CYS A 56 -6.06 1.40 -2.83
C CYS A 56 -7.47 1.35 -3.46
N GLY A 57 -8.34 0.42 -3.02
CA GLY A 57 -9.68 0.29 -3.59
C GLY A 57 -9.67 0.10 -5.11
N ALA A 58 -8.77 -0.75 -5.64
CA ALA A 58 -8.57 -0.94 -7.07
C ALA A 58 -8.30 0.38 -7.81
N GLY A 59 -7.42 1.23 -7.26
CA GLY A 59 -7.00 2.51 -7.82
C GLY A 59 -7.92 3.70 -7.52
N GLN A 60 -9.00 3.50 -6.77
CA GLN A 60 -9.96 4.58 -6.46
C GLN A 60 -9.65 5.32 -5.17
N GLU A 61 -8.90 4.71 -4.26
CA GLU A 61 -8.58 5.24 -2.93
C GLU A 61 -7.06 5.41 -2.78
N VAL A 62 -6.44 6.17 -3.69
CA VAL A 62 -4.99 6.35 -3.76
C VAL A 62 -4.44 7.42 -2.82
N VAL A 63 -5.31 8.25 -2.25
CA VAL A 63 -4.99 9.24 -1.22
C VAL A 63 -6.06 9.15 -0.14
N GLU A 64 -5.63 9.14 1.12
CA GLU A 64 -6.52 9.11 2.27
C GLU A 64 -7.46 10.34 2.27
N ASN A 65 -8.76 10.07 2.41
CA ASN A 65 -9.74 11.13 2.61
C ASN A 65 -9.84 11.45 4.11
N LEU A 66 -9.55 12.70 4.45
CA LEU A 66 -9.61 13.24 5.82
C LEU A 66 -10.68 14.33 5.95
N ASP A 67 -11.61 14.44 5.01
CA ASP A 67 -12.76 15.32 5.12
C ASP A 67 -13.84 14.67 6.01
N TYR A 68 -13.78 14.97 7.29
CA TYR A 68 -14.66 14.39 8.32
C TYR A 68 -15.56 15.46 8.95
N THR A 69 -16.80 15.06 9.25
CA THR A 69 -17.65 15.82 10.17
C THR A 69 -17.16 15.65 11.61
N ALA A 70 -17.52 16.58 12.50
CA ALA A 70 -17.22 16.47 13.94
C ALA A 70 -17.77 15.16 14.52
N ALA A 71 -19.02 14.80 14.18
CA ALA A 71 -19.66 13.55 14.63
C ALA A 71 -18.85 12.31 14.18
N ARG A 72 -18.36 12.30 12.95
CA ARG A 72 -17.57 11.17 12.43
C ARG A 72 -16.22 11.05 13.14
N MET A 73 -15.53 12.17 13.42
CA MET A 73 -14.28 12.17 14.19
C MET A 73 -14.45 11.59 15.58
N MET A 74 -15.54 11.91 16.27
CA MET A 74 -15.85 11.36 17.59
C MET A 74 -16.06 9.84 17.55
N GLN A 75 -16.64 9.30 16.48
CA GLN A 75 -16.80 7.85 16.29
C GLN A 75 -15.47 7.15 15.98
N VAL A 76 -14.63 7.76 15.15
CA VAL A 76 -13.39 7.16 14.67
C VAL A 76 -12.26 7.28 15.71
N TRP A 77 -12.19 8.41 16.40
CA TRP A 77 -11.17 8.70 17.42
C TRP A 77 -11.78 9.22 18.73
N PRO A 78 -12.61 8.42 19.45
CA PRO A 78 -13.33 8.89 20.63
C PRO A 78 -12.40 9.42 21.73
N SER A 79 -11.20 8.84 21.87
CA SER A 79 -10.22 9.32 22.85
C SER A 79 -9.57 10.66 22.49
N ARG A 80 -9.59 11.06 21.22
CA ARG A 80 -9.01 12.33 20.77
C ARG A 80 -10.04 13.43 20.63
N PHE A 81 -11.24 13.03 20.29
CA PHE A 81 -12.38 13.92 20.09
C PHE A 81 -13.53 13.45 20.99
N PRO A 82 -13.39 13.61 22.32
CA PRO A 82 -14.42 13.13 23.27
C PRO A 82 -15.70 13.97 23.25
N THR A 83 -15.66 15.17 22.69
CA THR A 83 -16.80 16.11 22.66
C THR A 83 -16.92 16.78 21.29
N PRO A 84 -18.12 17.27 20.91
CA PRO A 84 -18.29 18.07 19.70
C PRO A 84 -17.37 19.28 19.67
N ALA A 85 -17.17 19.96 20.78
CA ALA A 85 -16.29 21.13 20.89
C ALA A 85 -14.82 20.78 20.58
N SER A 86 -14.36 19.59 20.97
CA SER A 86 -13.00 19.13 20.66
C SER A 86 -12.80 18.77 19.17
N ALA A 87 -13.87 18.38 18.49
CA ALA A 87 -13.84 18.00 17.07
C ALA A 87 -14.12 19.17 16.11
N ALA A 88 -14.95 20.14 16.54
CA ALA A 88 -15.40 21.24 15.69
C ALA A 88 -14.27 22.01 14.93
N PRO A 89 -13.09 22.30 15.54
CA PRO A 89 -12.02 23.01 14.84
C PRO A 89 -11.40 22.25 13.66
N TYR A 90 -11.66 20.95 13.53
CA TYR A 90 -11.09 20.06 12.51
C TYR A 90 -12.11 19.56 11.50
N ALA A 91 -13.40 19.92 11.71
CA ALA A 91 -14.47 19.49 10.83
C ALA A 91 -14.32 20.16 9.46
N HIS A 92 -14.34 19.30 8.41
CA HIS A 92 -14.13 19.74 7.02
C HIS A 92 -12.80 20.49 6.77
N ASP A 93 -11.82 20.28 7.65
CA ASP A 93 -10.43 20.73 7.44
C ASP A 93 -9.49 19.51 7.44
N PRO A 94 -9.30 18.85 6.29
CA PRO A 94 -8.47 17.66 6.15
C PRO A 94 -7.01 17.88 6.60
N ARG A 95 -6.46 19.09 6.39
CA ARG A 95 -5.08 19.41 6.73
C ARG A 95 -4.90 19.55 8.25
N ALA A 96 -5.77 20.32 8.88
CA ALA A 96 -5.75 20.44 10.33
C ALA A 96 -5.98 19.09 11.02
N LEU A 97 -6.93 18.29 10.51
CA LEU A 97 -7.19 16.95 11.03
C LEU A 97 -5.98 16.02 10.86
N ALA A 98 -5.36 15.98 9.68
CA ALA A 98 -4.16 15.18 9.43
C ALA A 98 -3.05 15.52 10.44
N ASN A 99 -2.76 16.81 10.62
CA ASN A 99 -1.74 17.27 11.55
C ASN A 99 -2.10 16.94 13.01
N LYS A 100 -3.38 17.05 13.38
CA LYS A 100 -3.86 16.67 14.72
C LYS A 100 -3.67 15.21 15.03
N VAL A 101 -3.93 14.33 14.04
CA VAL A 101 -3.91 12.88 14.28
C VAL A 101 -2.56 12.24 14.04
N TYR A 102 -1.72 12.80 13.19
CA TYR A 102 -0.46 12.18 12.75
C TYR A 102 0.82 12.86 13.23
N ASN A 103 0.81 14.15 13.59
CA ASN A 103 2.03 14.82 14.08
C ASN A 103 2.54 14.19 15.38
N GLY A 104 3.87 14.15 15.54
CA GLY A 104 4.55 13.50 16.66
C GLY A 104 4.52 11.97 16.62
N ARG A 105 4.20 11.35 15.47
CA ARG A 105 4.06 9.89 15.27
C ARG A 105 4.64 9.47 13.94
N MET A 106 5.06 8.20 13.82
CA MET A 106 5.54 7.61 12.56
C MET A 106 6.64 8.49 11.89
N GLY A 107 7.50 9.10 12.72
CA GLY A 107 8.54 10.02 12.27
C GLY A 107 8.06 11.42 11.89
N ASN A 108 6.77 11.71 11.95
CA ASN A 108 6.26 13.06 11.72
C ASN A 108 6.65 14.00 12.87
N ARG A 109 7.15 15.17 12.54
CA ARG A 109 7.57 16.18 13.52
C ARG A 109 6.33 16.79 14.20
N ALA A 110 6.43 16.99 15.51
CA ALA A 110 5.42 17.72 16.25
C ALA A 110 5.34 19.19 15.78
N GLY A 111 4.15 19.78 15.74
CA GLY A 111 3.95 21.17 15.35
C GLY A 111 4.28 21.51 13.91
N SER A 112 4.45 20.52 13.05
CA SER A 112 4.76 20.69 11.62
C SER A 112 3.53 20.41 10.74
N ASP A 113 3.75 20.41 9.41
CA ASP A 113 2.78 19.95 8.42
C ASP A 113 3.02 18.51 7.97
N ASP A 114 3.85 17.76 8.71
CA ASP A 114 4.22 16.39 8.35
C ASP A 114 2.99 15.46 8.33
N GLY A 115 2.03 15.66 9.23
CA GLY A 115 0.81 14.87 9.26
C GLY A 115 0.02 14.94 7.95
N TRP A 116 -0.10 16.13 7.38
CA TRP A 116 -0.70 16.32 6.07
C TRP A 116 0.20 15.85 4.93
N SER A 117 1.47 16.21 4.97
CA SER A 117 2.44 15.88 3.92
C SER A 117 2.61 14.37 3.75
N TYR A 118 2.61 13.60 4.85
CA TYR A 118 2.82 12.16 4.83
C TYR A 118 1.57 11.36 5.24
N ARG A 119 0.37 11.88 4.89
CA ARG A 119 -0.88 11.12 5.01
C ARG A 119 -0.88 9.91 4.10
N GLY A 120 -1.81 8.99 4.28
CA GLY A 120 -1.92 7.77 3.48
C GLY A 120 -1.99 8.03 1.99
N ARG A 121 -1.04 7.47 1.22
CA ARG A 121 -0.98 7.58 -0.25
C ARG A 121 -0.46 6.31 -0.91
N GLY A 122 -0.74 6.20 -2.21
CA GLY A 122 -0.19 5.17 -3.09
C GLY A 122 -0.89 3.83 -2.98
N ALA A 123 -0.33 2.83 -3.64
CA ALA A 123 -0.91 1.51 -3.77
C ALA A 123 -1.03 0.76 -2.43
N ALA A 124 -0.07 0.93 -1.52
CA ALA A 124 -0.07 0.32 -0.18
C ALA A 124 -0.55 1.30 0.91
N GLN A 125 -0.96 2.52 0.53
CA GLN A 125 -1.39 3.56 1.46
C GLN A 125 -0.34 3.86 2.53
N THR A 126 0.89 4.04 2.12
CA THR A 126 2.01 4.39 2.99
C THR A 126 1.72 5.67 3.77
N THR A 127 1.93 5.64 5.08
CA THR A 127 1.62 6.74 6.00
C THR A 127 2.80 7.03 6.93
N GLY A 128 3.02 8.30 7.23
CA GLY A 128 4.07 8.78 8.13
C GLY A 128 5.42 8.96 7.46
N ARG A 129 6.19 9.96 7.94
CA ARG A 129 7.49 10.35 7.38
C ARG A 129 8.48 9.18 7.34
N GLU A 130 8.49 8.31 8.36
CA GLU A 130 9.33 7.10 8.37
C GLU A 130 8.97 6.13 7.24
N GLY A 131 7.66 5.93 6.96
CA GLY A 131 7.21 5.10 5.85
C GLY A 131 7.69 5.63 4.50
N TYR A 132 7.54 6.94 4.28
CA TYR A 132 8.01 7.60 3.07
C TYR A 132 9.55 7.55 2.93
N ALA A 133 10.30 7.78 4.02
CA ALA A 133 11.76 7.70 4.02
C ALA A 133 12.26 6.27 3.74
N ARG A 134 11.59 5.25 4.33
CA ARG A 134 11.89 3.83 4.04
C ARG A 134 11.69 3.51 2.57
N LEU A 135 10.56 3.92 1.98
CA LEU A 135 10.32 3.70 0.56
C LEU A 135 11.28 4.50 -0.33
N ALA A 136 11.64 5.73 0.05
CA ALA A 136 12.66 6.51 -0.65
C ALA A 136 13.98 5.74 -0.75
N ALA A 137 14.44 5.14 0.36
CA ALA A 137 15.65 4.34 0.37
C ALA A 137 15.58 3.08 -0.51
N LEU A 138 14.41 2.42 -0.56
CA LEU A 138 14.20 1.20 -1.35
C LEU A 138 14.01 1.47 -2.85
N THR A 139 13.39 2.58 -3.20
CA THR A 139 13.03 2.90 -4.59
C THR A 139 14.04 3.78 -5.29
N GLY A 140 14.79 4.60 -4.54
CA GLY A 140 15.66 5.65 -5.06
C GLY A 140 14.90 6.95 -5.40
N LEU A 141 13.61 7.05 -5.03
CA LEU A 141 12.79 8.23 -5.27
C LEU A 141 12.86 9.20 -4.09
N ASP A 142 12.82 10.49 -4.35
CA ASP A 142 12.78 11.51 -3.29
C ASP A 142 11.36 11.68 -2.73
N LEU A 143 10.84 10.64 -2.06
CA LEU A 143 9.47 10.62 -1.53
C LEU A 143 9.28 11.53 -0.31
N VAL A 144 10.37 11.94 0.34
CA VAL A 144 10.31 12.83 1.50
C VAL A 144 10.04 14.27 1.06
N ASN A 145 10.69 14.73 0.01
CA ASN A 145 10.48 16.09 -0.50
C ASN A 145 9.37 16.16 -1.57
N ALA A 146 9.08 15.03 -2.24
CA ALA A 146 8.04 14.93 -3.27
C ALA A 146 7.08 13.76 -2.94
N PRO A 147 6.25 13.86 -1.87
CA PRO A 147 5.39 12.77 -1.40
C PRO A 147 4.34 12.31 -2.42
N ASP A 148 3.95 13.17 -3.36
CA ASP A 148 2.98 12.84 -4.40
C ASP A 148 3.52 11.90 -5.49
N LEU A 149 4.85 11.62 -5.51
CA LEU A 149 5.41 10.56 -6.35
C LEU A 149 4.82 9.17 -6.01
N LEU A 150 4.25 8.97 -4.81
CA LEU A 150 3.54 7.74 -4.45
C LEU A 150 2.28 7.48 -5.29
N ILE A 151 1.70 8.52 -5.88
CA ILE A 151 0.51 8.41 -6.74
C ILE A 151 0.81 8.69 -8.20
N ASP A 152 2.05 8.97 -8.55
CA ASP A 152 2.47 9.12 -9.95
C ASP A 152 2.34 7.75 -10.66
N PRO A 153 1.64 7.68 -11.81
CA PRO A 153 1.44 6.44 -12.55
C PRO A 153 2.73 5.65 -12.84
N ARG A 154 3.85 6.34 -13.01
CA ARG A 154 5.16 5.74 -13.30
C ARG A 154 5.74 4.98 -12.09
N TYR A 155 5.41 5.39 -10.88
CA TYR A 155 6.02 4.91 -9.65
C TYR A 155 5.04 4.21 -8.72
N PHE A 156 3.75 4.28 -9.01
CA PHE A 156 2.69 3.76 -8.16
C PHE A 156 2.89 2.28 -7.79
N LEU A 157 3.12 1.42 -8.80
CA LEU A 157 3.36 0.00 -8.56
C LEU A 157 4.70 -0.24 -7.87
N LEU A 158 5.75 0.48 -8.28
CA LEU A 158 7.10 0.39 -7.67
C LEU A 158 7.02 0.61 -6.16
N CYS A 159 6.36 1.67 -5.73
CA CYS A 159 6.22 2.00 -4.31
C CYS A 159 5.36 0.98 -3.56
N GLY A 160 4.26 0.51 -4.16
CA GLY A 160 3.40 -0.51 -3.56
C GLY A 160 4.10 -1.85 -3.34
N VAL A 161 4.85 -2.32 -4.34
CA VAL A 161 5.63 -3.55 -4.25
C VAL A 161 6.78 -3.41 -3.26
N ALA A 162 7.47 -2.27 -3.26
CA ALA A 162 8.53 -1.98 -2.29
C ALA A 162 8.00 -2.04 -0.85
N ASP A 163 6.81 -1.49 -0.58
CA ASP A 163 6.19 -1.54 0.76
C ASP A 163 5.79 -2.97 1.14
N PHE A 164 5.20 -3.72 0.22
CA PHE A 164 4.88 -5.14 0.40
C PHE A 164 6.12 -5.95 0.82
N VAL A 165 7.23 -5.77 0.13
CA VAL A 165 8.50 -6.44 0.44
C VAL A 165 9.10 -5.97 1.75
N ALA A 166 9.12 -4.65 2.00
CA ALA A 166 9.62 -4.05 3.24
C ALA A 166 8.86 -4.51 4.49
N CYS A 167 7.57 -4.80 4.34
CA CYS A 167 6.75 -5.38 5.40
C CYS A 167 7.04 -6.86 5.66
N GLY A 168 7.91 -7.52 4.87
CA GLY A 168 8.24 -8.93 5.02
C GLY A 168 7.12 -9.87 4.58
N CYS A 169 6.36 -9.49 3.56
CA CYS A 169 5.22 -10.28 3.07
C CYS A 169 5.63 -11.45 2.17
N LEU A 170 6.83 -11.39 1.54
CA LEU A 170 7.27 -12.38 0.56
C LEU A 170 7.25 -13.83 1.04
N PRO A 171 7.81 -14.19 2.23
CA PRO A 171 7.82 -15.59 2.68
C PRO A 171 6.42 -16.18 2.84
N PHE A 172 5.47 -15.36 3.29
CA PHE A 172 4.07 -15.77 3.43
C PHE A 172 3.38 -15.93 2.07
N ALA A 173 3.68 -15.01 1.12
CA ALA A 173 3.18 -15.13 -0.25
C ALA A 173 3.74 -16.37 -0.98
N GLN A 174 5.01 -16.73 -0.75
CA GLN A 174 5.63 -17.95 -1.25
C GLN A 174 4.96 -19.23 -0.71
N ALA A 175 4.52 -19.19 0.54
CA ALA A 175 3.77 -20.26 1.20
C ALA A 175 2.26 -20.24 0.89
N ASP A 176 1.80 -19.35 0.02
CA ASP A 176 0.37 -19.09 -0.27
C ASP A 176 -0.47 -18.74 0.97
N ASP A 177 0.16 -18.17 2.01
CA ASP A 177 -0.48 -17.78 3.26
C ASP A 177 -0.99 -16.33 3.21
N ILE A 178 -2.20 -16.14 2.73
CA ILE A 178 -2.86 -14.83 2.68
C ILE A 178 -3.10 -14.23 4.08
N VAL A 179 -3.24 -15.05 5.11
CA VAL A 179 -3.44 -14.58 6.48
C VAL A 179 -2.14 -13.97 7.01
N GLY A 180 -1.02 -14.67 6.80
CA GLY A 180 0.32 -14.18 7.13
C GLY A 180 0.66 -12.89 6.38
N VAL A 181 0.43 -12.85 5.06
CA VAL A 181 0.60 -11.64 4.24
C VAL A 181 -0.23 -10.47 4.80
N THR A 182 -1.51 -10.72 5.10
CA THR A 182 -2.41 -9.68 5.63
C THR A 182 -1.93 -9.17 7.00
N ARG A 183 -1.52 -10.05 7.90
CA ARG A 183 -0.99 -9.67 9.22
C ARG A 183 0.29 -8.84 9.10
N ARG A 184 1.17 -9.19 8.18
CA ARG A 184 2.43 -8.45 7.96
C ARG A 184 2.20 -7.06 7.42
N LEU A 185 1.34 -6.92 6.40
CA LEU A 185 1.08 -5.64 5.76
C LEU A 185 0.21 -4.71 6.62
N ASN A 186 -0.81 -5.27 7.28
CA ASN A 186 -1.89 -4.51 7.94
C ASN A 186 -1.77 -4.50 9.48
N GLY A 187 -0.87 -5.29 10.05
CA GLY A 187 -0.75 -5.45 11.52
C GLY A 187 -1.87 -6.27 12.16
N GLY A 188 -2.82 -6.80 11.38
CA GLY A 188 -3.97 -7.58 11.84
C GLY A 188 -4.66 -8.31 10.70
N THR A 189 -5.92 -8.71 10.88
CA THR A 189 -6.71 -9.44 9.89
C THR A 189 -7.92 -8.65 9.38
N ILE A 190 -7.91 -7.33 9.53
CA ILE A 190 -8.99 -6.47 9.03
C ILE A 190 -9.02 -6.54 7.50
N GLY A 191 -10.23 -6.74 6.94
CA GLY A 191 -10.42 -6.88 5.49
C GLY A 191 -9.93 -8.23 4.91
N LEU A 192 -9.71 -9.26 5.75
CA LEU A 192 -9.20 -10.55 5.30
C LEU A 192 -10.12 -11.23 4.28
N ALA A 193 -11.43 -11.12 4.42
CA ALA A 193 -12.39 -11.71 3.49
C ALA A 193 -12.26 -11.10 2.09
N GLU A 194 -12.19 -9.78 2.00
CA GLU A 194 -12.03 -9.05 0.76
C GLU A 194 -10.65 -9.32 0.12
N ARG A 195 -9.59 -9.42 0.93
CA ARG A 195 -8.24 -9.77 0.45
C ARG A 195 -8.18 -11.18 -0.12
N LYS A 196 -8.89 -12.14 0.50
CA LYS A 196 -9.06 -13.51 -0.05
C LYS A 196 -9.80 -13.50 -1.38
N ALA A 197 -10.88 -12.72 -1.49
CA ALA A 197 -11.62 -12.57 -2.74
C ALA A 197 -10.74 -11.96 -3.84
N TRP A 198 -9.98 -10.90 -3.53
CA TRP A 198 -9.01 -10.34 -4.46
C TRP A 198 -7.94 -11.34 -4.88
N LEU A 199 -7.41 -12.14 -3.94
CA LEU A 199 -6.42 -13.17 -4.26
C LEU A 199 -6.98 -14.21 -5.23
N ALA A 200 -8.21 -14.68 -5.00
CA ALA A 200 -8.87 -15.63 -5.90
C ALA A 200 -9.06 -15.03 -7.30
N ASN A 201 -9.52 -13.78 -7.39
CA ASN A 201 -9.70 -13.09 -8.67
C ASN A 201 -8.36 -12.92 -9.42
N TRP A 202 -7.30 -12.50 -8.73
CA TRP A 202 -5.99 -12.34 -9.35
C TRP A 202 -5.38 -13.69 -9.78
N LYS A 203 -5.51 -14.74 -8.97
CA LYS A 203 -5.05 -16.09 -9.35
C LYS A 203 -5.76 -16.60 -10.61
N ALA A 204 -7.08 -16.48 -10.68
CA ALA A 204 -7.86 -16.86 -11.86
C ALA A 204 -7.41 -16.07 -13.10
N ALA A 205 -7.32 -14.75 -12.97
CA ALA A 205 -6.97 -13.87 -14.07
C ALA A 205 -5.54 -14.11 -14.61
N LEU A 206 -4.59 -14.42 -13.74
CA LEU A 206 -3.20 -14.70 -14.14
C LEU A 206 -3.01 -16.13 -14.69
N ALA A 207 -3.89 -17.08 -14.32
CA ALA A 207 -3.89 -18.43 -14.91
C ALA A 207 -4.39 -18.44 -16.35
N GLU A 208 -5.29 -17.51 -16.73
CA GLU A 208 -5.80 -17.34 -18.09
C GLU A 208 -4.76 -16.70 -19.05
N THR A 209 -3.72 -16.06 -18.51
CA THR A 209 -2.70 -15.39 -19.33
C THR A 209 -1.69 -16.43 -19.84
N PRO A 210 -1.48 -16.60 -21.15
CA PRO A 210 -0.48 -17.53 -21.68
C PRO A 210 0.91 -17.18 -21.13
N VAL A 211 1.56 -18.14 -20.46
CA VAL A 211 2.95 -17.99 -20.02
C VAL A 211 3.83 -18.08 -21.24
N VAL A 212 4.32 -16.94 -21.74
CA VAL A 212 5.43 -16.94 -22.71
C VAL A 212 6.67 -17.39 -21.93
N ILE A 213 7.00 -18.67 -22.03
CA ILE A 213 8.22 -19.21 -21.46
C ILE A 213 9.39 -18.70 -22.33
N ALA A 214 10.06 -17.66 -21.87
CA ALA A 214 11.35 -17.28 -22.43
C ALA A 214 12.35 -18.43 -22.13
N PRO A 215 13.22 -18.80 -23.08
CA PRO A 215 14.22 -19.82 -22.84
C PRO A 215 15.13 -19.43 -21.67
N PRO A 216 15.59 -20.39 -20.86
CA PRO A 216 16.40 -20.11 -19.67
C PRO A 216 17.70 -19.41 -20.07
N GLN A 217 17.88 -18.19 -19.56
CA GLN A 217 19.19 -17.52 -19.65
C GLN A 217 20.15 -18.19 -18.65
N PRO A 218 21.43 -18.39 -19.04
CA PRO A 218 22.42 -18.93 -18.12
C PRO A 218 22.59 -18.00 -16.91
N SER A 219 22.45 -18.57 -15.72
CA SER A 219 22.58 -17.87 -14.44
C SER A 219 24.01 -17.31 -14.30
N PRO A 220 24.16 -16.04 -13.88
CA PRO A 220 25.47 -15.55 -13.48
C PRO A 220 25.97 -16.29 -12.22
N PRO A 221 27.31 -16.41 -12.03
CA PRO A 221 27.87 -17.14 -10.90
C PRO A 221 27.40 -16.52 -9.57
N ARG A 222 26.96 -17.39 -8.67
CA ARG A 222 26.46 -17.06 -7.34
C ARG A 222 27.62 -16.60 -6.46
N THR A 223 27.68 -15.31 -6.15
CA THR A 223 28.55 -14.82 -5.08
C THR A 223 27.85 -15.10 -3.76
N GLU A 224 28.41 -15.97 -2.93
CA GLU A 224 27.92 -16.23 -1.59
C GLU A 224 28.05 -14.97 -0.73
N VAL A 225 26.92 -14.35 -0.43
CA VAL A 225 26.83 -13.32 0.62
C VAL A 225 26.37 -14.02 1.90
N ALA A 226 27.20 -13.97 2.93
CA ALA A 226 26.92 -14.53 4.25
C ALA A 226 25.59 -14.00 4.82
N PRO A 227 24.82 -14.83 5.56
CA PRO A 227 23.52 -14.42 6.08
C PRO A 227 23.71 -13.38 7.19
N GLN A 228 23.30 -12.13 6.89
CA GLN A 228 23.13 -11.13 7.93
C GLN A 228 21.83 -11.43 8.70
N SER A 229 21.99 -11.70 9.99
CA SER A 229 20.90 -11.85 10.96
C SER A 229 20.15 -10.50 11.07
N GLN A 230 19.05 -10.37 10.34
CA GLN A 230 18.15 -9.23 10.49
C GLN A 230 17.13 -9.56 11.59
N THR A 231 17.31 -8.97 12.76
CA THR A 231 16.27 -8.83 13.77
C THR A 231 15.19 -7.91 13.21
N GLN A 232 14.08 -8.48 12.78
CA GLN A 232 12.94 -7.74 12.23
C GLN A 232 12.24 -6.95 13.36
N PRO A 233 11.96 -5.65 13.18
CA PRO A 233 11.15 -4.91 14.14
C PRO A 233 9.70 -5.47 14.15
N PRO A 234 9.04 -5.52 15.32
CA PRO A 234 7.66 -5.97 15.42
C PRO A 234 6.72 -5.06 14.61
N PRO A 235 5.59 -5.58 14.08
CA PRO A 235 4.60 -4.78 13.35
C PRO A 235 4.12 -3.63 14.23
N SER A 236 4.18 -2.41 13.72
CA SER A 236 3.81 -1.23 14.48
C SER A 236 2.33 -1.25 14.84
N ARG A 237 1.98 -0.90 16.10
CA ARG A 237 0.58 -0.73 16.56
C ARG A 237 -0.24 0.23 15.68
N TRP A 238 0.42 0.99 14.84
CA TRP A 238 -0.14 2.04 13.98
C TRP A 238 -0.75 1.50 12.67
N SER A 239 -0.22 0.39 12.12
CA SER A 239 -0.86 -0.31 11.00
C SER A 239 -2.29 -0.72 11.32
N GLN A 240 -2.56 -1.10 12.58
CA GLN A 240 -3.89 -1.46 13.05
C GLN A 240 -4.84 -0.25 13.12
N ILE A 241 -4.35 0.93 13.53
CA ILE A 241 -5.18 2.14 13.63
C ILE A 241 -5.59 2.63 12.23
N VAL A 242 -4.67 2.65 11.28
CA VAL A 242 -4.96 3.02 9.89
C VAL A 242 -5.93 2.02 9.25
N ALA A 243 -5.82 0.74 9.56
CA ALA A 243 -6.71 -0.30 9.08
C ALA A 243 -8.13 -0.19 9.64
N VAL A 244 -8.28 0.12 10.95
CA VAL A 244 -9.59 0.37 11.58
C VAL A 244 -10.26 1.59 10.95
N LEU A 245 -9.51 2.64 10.66
CA LEU A 245 -10.01 3.85 10.01
C LEU A 245 -10.57 3.54 8.61
N ARG A 246 -9.88 2.69 7.83
CA ARG A 246 -10.30 2.28 6.48
C ARG A 246 -11.52 1.38 6.47
N ALA A 247 -11.60 0.41 7.40
CA ALA A 247 -12.76 -0.47 7.54
C ALA A 247 -14.03 0.32 7.89
N ALA A 248 -13.91 1.39 8.68
CA ALA A 248 -15.02 2.29 8.99
C ALA A 248 -15.48 3.12 7.78
N PHE A 249 -14.57 3.40 6.82
CA PHE A 249 -14.87 4.20 5.62
C PHE A 249 -15.66 3.43 4.55
N ARG A 250 -15.49 2.10 4.46
CA ARG A 250 -16.14 1.25 3.44
C ARG A 250 -17.58 0.85 3.78
N ARG A 251 -18.07 1.20 4.97
CA ARG A 251 -19.43 0.86 5.44
C ARG A 251 -20.44 2.03 5.43
N SER A 252 -20.07 3.17 4.84
CA SER A 252 -20.95 4.33 4.69
C SER A 252 -21.22 4.66 3.22
#